data_dabe8a8f321b679005de526bbf04f2d5
#
_entry.id   dabe8a8f321b679005de526bbf04f2d5
#
_cell.length_a   1.000
_cell.length_b   1.000
_cell.length_c   1.000
_cell.angle_alpha   90.00
_cell.angle_beta   90.00
_cell.angle_gamma   90.00
#
_symmetry.space_group_name_H-M   'P 1'
#
loop_
_entity.id
_entity.type
_entity.pdbx_description
1 polymer ?
#
loop_
_entity_poly.entity_id
_entity_poly.type
_entity_poly.pdbx_seq_one_letter_code
_entity_poly.pdbx_strand_id
1 'polypeptide(L)'
;MKYILFSMAFIFLFTNCKKEDKQDPLLSQAKCVDINNPISISINDLITDIDTIGLEVTDSSLLGDIHMLHIMNNKLYILDTKGNAIYIFSRNGDFIRRIYHVGQGPEEYIRINGFQVDYKCNRLILTDSFSKRIFIFDEYGELLKVVPLKFSAYILMARNGGFLNFYTGPKQMYGLKDMENYNIHVLDSCGNFVASFLENQTPHRIDLESTERIDYNPNNEEILFHPTFGNVVYRIDKNNQIYPEYVFRNKSSFKLLTPKERREMTHIYGQKNEIEEKESEGYLLSWGCVYDLDDYCLFTMTGWNHPKHIYYNKSTGISVTIDMEKMKGDVSLCKLFNAPIYQTEGNCFYNIIPLYLVDELADKLPEGKLKTFLQNNNTPNSNPLIIKYKMKFPE
;
A
#
# COMPACT_ATOMS: atom_id res chain seq x y z
N MET A 1 -3.85 -15.96 41.13
CA MET A 1 -4.21 -15.62 39.75
C MET A 1 -5.03 -14.34 39.79
N LYS A 2 -4.41 -13.19 39.63
CA LYS A 2 -5.12 -11.86 39.61
C LYS A 2 -5.17 -11.42 38.15
N TYR A 3 -6.39 -11.39 37.60
CA TYR A 3 -6.66 -10.77 36.32
C TYR A 3 -6.58 -9.26 36.52
N ILE A 4 -5.63 -8.61 35.87
CA ILE A 4 -5.58 -7.17 35.74
C ILE A 4 -6.49 -6.80 34.57
N LEU A 5 -7.70 -6.38 34.91
CA LEU A 5 -8.60 -5.72 33.97
C LEU A 5 -7.99 -4.34 33.64
N PHE A 6 -7.47 -4.17 32.44
CA PHE A 6 -7.19 -2.87 31.88
C PHE A 6 -8.51 -2.26 31.41
N SER A 7 -9.11 -1.46 32.26
CA SER A 7 -10.25 -0.61 31.93
C SER A 7 -9.75 0.54 31.07
N MET A 8 -9.84 0.41 29.73
CA MET A 8 -9.70 1.53 28.82
C MET A 8 -11.04 2.26 28.73
N ALA A 9 -11.20 3.32 29.51
CA ALA A 9 -12.33 4.24 29.35
C ALA A 9 -12.09 5.11 28.09
N PHE A 10 -12.63 4.68 26.95
CA PHE A 10 -12.81 5.52 25.79
C PHE A 10 -14.13 6.25 25.92
N ILE A 11 -14.11 7.50 26.38
CA ILE A 11 -15.27 8.37 26.36
C ILE A 11 -15.38 8.98 24.96
N PHE A 12 -16.12 8.33 24.07
CA PHE A 12 -16.66 8.97 22.88
C PHE A 12 -17.99 9.66 23.29
N LEU A 13 -17.91 10.95 23.52
CA LEU A 13 -19.11 11.79 23.61
C LEU A 13 -19.64 12.04 22.19
N PHE A 14 -20.50 11.16 21.71
CA PHE A 14 -21.39 11.48 20.59
C PHE A 14 -22.54 12.33 21.11
N THR A 15 -22.37 13.63 21.15
CA THR A 15 -23.51 14.54 21.27
C THR A 15 -24.07 14.81 19.88
N ASN A 16 -25.26 14.28 19.62
CA ASN A 16 -26.11 14.72 18.51
C ASN A 16 -26.41 16.22 18.71
N CYS A 17 -25.69 17.09 18.03
CA CYS A 17 -26.07 18.48 17.87
C CYS A 17 -25.97 18.90 16.41
N LYS A 18 -27.05 19.50 15.93
CA LYS A 18 -27.21 20.12 14.63
C LYS A 18 -26.15 21.18 14.37
N LYS A 19 -25.58 21.15 13.15
CA LYS A 19 -24.96 22.25 12.41
C LYS A 19 -24.19 23.33 13.18
N GLU A 20 -22.88 23.13 13.16
CA GLU A 20 -21.87 24.15 12.86
C GLU A 20 -20.60 23.35 12.56
N ASP A 21 -19.85 23.72 11.51
CA ASP A 21 -18.56 23.12 11.16
C ASP A 21 -17.51 23.35 12.25
N LYS A 22 -17.68 22.70 13.39
CA LYS A 22 -16.61 22.58 14.38
C LYS A 22 -15.65 21.52 13.83
N GLN A 23 -14.56 21.97 13.25
CA GLN A 23 -13.43 21.10 12.93
C GLN A 23 -13.14 20.24 14.16
N ASP A 24 -13.11 18.93 13.96
CA ASP A 24 -12.70 17.97 15.00
C ASP A 24 -11.38 18.46 15.60
N PRO A 25 -11.29 18.68 16.92
CA PRO A 25 -10.06 19.15 17.57
C PRO A 25 -8.83 18.29 17.23
N LEU A 26 -9.02 17.00 16.96
CA LEU A 26 -7.94 16.09 16.53
C LEU A 26 -7.45 16.43 15.12
N LEU A 27 -8.32 16.87 14.21
CA LEU A 27 -7.93 17.29 12.87
C LEU A 27 -7.13 18.60 12.87
N SER A 28 -7.27 19.42 13.89
CA SER A 28 -6.50 20.68 13.99
C SER A 28 -5.02 20.46 14.24
N GLN A 29 -4.61 19.26 14.68
CA GLN A 29 -3.23 18.87 14.95
C GLN A 29 -2.59 18.17 13.73
N ALA A 30 -3.39 17.75 12.75
CA ALA A 30 -2.89 17.08 11.56
C ALA A 30 -2.14 18.05 10.64
N LYS A 31 -1.08 17.54 10.01
CA LYS A 31 -0.29 18.28 9.02
C LYS A 31 -1.13 18.54 7.78
N CYS A 32 -1.14 19.79 7.33
CA CYS A 32 -1.90 20.19 6.15
C CYS A 32 -1.12 19.90 4.87
N VAL A 33 -1.70 19.15 3.96
CA VAL A 33 -1.14 18.83 2.63
C VAL A 33 -1.99 19.54 1.58
N ASP A 34 -1.42 20.54 0.91
CA ASP A 34 -2.09 21.20 -0.22
C ASP A 34 -1.98 20.30 -1.45
N ILE A 35 -3.12 19.82 -1.93
CA ILE A 35 -3.20 18.91 -3.09
C ILE A 35 -3.28 19.65 -4.42
N ASN A 36 -3.23 20.96 -4.41
CA ASN A 36 -3.33 21.81 -5.60
C ASN A 36 -2.24 22.88 -5.65
N ASN A 37 -1.02 22.47 -5.44
CA ASN A 37 0.18 23.28 -5.66
C ASN A 37 0.99 22.68 -6.82
N PRO A 38 0.49 22.81 -8.07
CA PRO A 38 1.09 22.14 -9.22
C PRO A 38 2.44 22.77 -9.57
N ILE A 39 3.40 21.88 -9.83
CA ILE A 39 4.69 22.27 -10.39
C ILE A 39 4.89 21.56 -11.73
N SER A 40 5.69 22.19 -12.59
CA SER A 40 6.15 21.57 -13.84
C SER A 40 7.63 21.25 -13.70
N ILE A 41 7.93 19.97 -13.61
CA ILE A 41 9.28 19.47 -13.47
C ILE A 41 9.54 18.37 -14.50
N SER A 42 10.80 18.25 -14.94
CA SER A 42 11.21 17.11 -15.76
C SER A 42 11.51 15.90 -14.88
N ILE A 43 11.11 14.71 -15.33
CA ILE A 43 11.47 13.46 -14.65
C ILE A 43 12.98 13.29 -14.49
N ASN A 44 13.75 13.81 -15.42
CA ASN A 44 15.21 13.77 -15.38
C ASN A 44 15.81 14.61 -14.22
N ASP A 45 15.07 15.63 -13.78
CA ASP A 45 15.48 16.47 -12.65
C ASP A 45 15.03 15.90 -11.30
N LEU A 46 14.03 15.02 -11.31
CA LEU A 46 13.52 14.35 -10.11
C LEU A 46 14.37 13.17 -9.68
N ILE A 47 14.74 12.30 -10.64
CA ILE A 47 15.47 11.07 -10.33
C ILE A 47 16.95 11.39 -10.24
N THR A 48 17.52 11.16 -9.06
CA THR A 48 18.95 11.49 -8.77
C THR A 48 19.87 10.29 -8.83
N ASP A 49 19.34 9.09 -8.58
CA ASP A 49 20.12 7.86 -8.53
C ASP A 49 19.25 6.70 -8.96
N ILE A 50 19.77 5.85 -9.84
CA ILE A 50 19.08 4.64 -10.32
C ILE A 50 20.05 3.47 -10.23
N ASP A 51 19.60 2.42 -9.59
CA ASP A 51 20.29 1.15 -9.50
C ASP A 51 19.34 0.00 -9.89
N THR A 52 19.90 -1.15 -10.23
CA THR A 52 19.12 -2.28 -10.74
C THR A 52 19.53 -3.56 -10.02
N ILE A 53 18.54 -4.41 -9.73
CA ILE A 53 18.76 -5.73 -9.16
C ILE A 53 18.18 -6.76 -10.14
N GLY A 54 19.07 -7.52 -10.78
CA GLY A 54 18.70 -8.67 -11.60
C GLY A 54 18.46 -9.87 -10.69
N LEU A 55 17.34 -10.55 -10.88
CA LEU A 55 17.01 -11.74 -10.11
C LEU A 55 17.54 -12.98 -10.83
N GLU A 56 18.28 -13.81 -10.11
CA GLU A 56 18.84 -15.06 -10.65
C GLU A 56 17.75 -15.96 -11.23
N VAL A 57 18.04 -16.53 -12.41
CA VAL A 57 17.14 -17.44 -13.10
C VAL A 57 17.67 -18.87 -12.97
N THR A 58 16.89 -19.72 -12.34
CA THR A 58 17.10 -21.17 -12.26
C THR A 58 15.78 -21.86 -12.58
N ASP A 59 15.78 -23.16 -12.73
CA ASP A 59 14.56 -23.97 -12.92
C ASP A 59 13.55 -23.78 -11.77
N SER A 60 14.02 -23.32 -10.60
CA SER A 60 13.23 -23.14 -9.39
C SER A 60 12.91 -21.67 -9.05
N SER A 61 13.49 -20.70 -9.76
CA SER A 61 13.40 -19.27 -9.45
C SER A 61 12.73 -18.42 -10.52
N LEU A 62 12.16 -19.06 -11.56
CA LEU A 62 11.43 -18.32 -12.59
C LEU A 62 10.13 -17.74 -12.04
N LEU A 63 9.98 -16.43 -12.15
CA LEU A 63 8.81 -15.67 -11.68
C LEU A 63 7.81 -15.46 -12.82
N GLY A 64 6.52 -15.60 -12.49
CA GLY A 64 5.44 -15.43 -13.46
C GLY A 64 4.78 -14.07 -13.42
N ASP A 65 4.34 -13.63 -12.24
CA ASP A 65 3.63 -12.38 -12.04
C ASP A 65 3.86 -11.87 -10.62
N ILE A 66 4.69 -10.85 -10.51
CA ILE A 66 5.06 -10.28 -9.21
C ILE A 66 3.94 -9.35 -8.73
N HIS A 67 3.45 -9.62 -7.54
CA HIS A 67 2.39 -8.84 -6.91
C HIS A 67 2.88 -7.99 -5.73
N MET A 68 3.78 -8.51 -4.91
CA MET A 68 4.33 -7.83 -3.74
C MET A 68 5.83 -8.06 -3.62
N LEU A 69 6.51 -7.07 -3.08
CA LEU A 69 7.93 -7.11 -2.73
C LEU A 69 8.09 -6.57 -1.30
N HIS A 70 8.75 -7.33 -0.45
CA HIS A 70 9.20 -6.86 0.86
C HIS A 70 10.70 -7.06 1.02
N ILE A 71 11.32 -6.16 1.79
CA ILE A 71 12.74 -6.18 2.05
C ILE A 71 12.94 -6.30 3.56
N MET A 72 13.61 -7.36 4.00
CA MET A 72 13.93 -7.60 5.41
C MET A 72 15.26 -8.35 5.52
N ASN A 73 16.09 -7.99 6.48
CA ASN A 73 17.35 -8.69 6.80
C ASN A 73 18.23 -8.97 5.56
N ASN A 74 18.38 -7.96 4.72
CA ASN A 74 19.17 -8.03 3.49
C ASN A 74 18.71 -9.11 2.49
N LYS A 75 17.41 -9.43 2.50
CA LYS A 75 16.74 -10.35 1.57
C LYS A 75 15.55 -9.66 0.91
N LEU A 76 15.23 -10.12 -0.29
CA LEU A 76 14.04 -9.74 -1.06
C LEU A 76 13.04 -10.89 -0.95
N TYR A 77 11.83 -10.58 -0.55
CA TYR A 77 10.71 -11.52 -0.47
C TYR A 77 9.66 -11.12 -1.50
N ILE A 78 9.43 -11.96 -2.47
CA ILE A 78 8.62 -11.65 -3.65
C ILE A 78 7.43 -12.60 -3.72
N LEU A 79 6.22 -12.06 -3.70
CA LEU A 79 5.01 -12.82 -3.98
C LEU A 79 4.80 -12.90 -5.49
N ASP A 80 4.85 -14.11 -6.02
CA ASP A 80 4.42 -14.45 -7.37
C ASP A 80 3.01 -15.03 -7.33
N THR A 81 2.03 -14.28 -7.82
CA THR A 81 0.62 -14.71 -7.81
C THR A 81 0.34 -15.79 -8.83
N LYS A 82 1.04 -15.82 -9.97
CA LYS A 82 0.89 -16.86 -10.98
C LYS A 82 1.50 -18.18 -10.52
N GLY A 83 2.69 -18.12 -9.90
CA GLY A 83 3.33 -19.28 -9.30
C GLY A 83 2.74 -19.68 -7.94
N ASN A 84 1.89 -18.84 -7.36
CA ASN A 84 1.26 -19.01 -6.04
C ASN A 84 2.30 -19.37 -4.97
N ALA A 85 3.39 -18.59 -4.92
CA ALA A 85 4.54 -18.84 -4.09
C ALA A 85 5.24 -17.55 -3.64
N ILE A 86 6.00 -17.64 -2.55
CA ILE A 86 6.95 -16.61 -2.15
C ILE A 86 8.35 -17.05 -2.56
N TYR A 87 9.05 -16.17 -3.24
CA TYR A 87 10.45 -16.36 -3.60
C TYR A 87 11.34 -15.50 -2.72
N ILE A 88 12.42 -16.06 -2.24
CA ILE A 88 13.41 -15.40 -1.39
C ILE A 88 14.69 -15.27 -2.20
N PHE A 89 15.18 -14.03 -2.35
CA PHE A 89 16.46 -13.73 -2.98
C PHE A 89 17.36 -12.97 -1.99
N SER A 90 18.66 -13.02 -2.22
CA SER A 90 19.59 -12.11 -1.56
C SER A 90 19.33 -10.68 -2.00
N ARG A 91 19.89 -9.70 -1.31
CA ARG A 91 19.80 -8.28 -1.71
C ARG A 91 20.38 -8.02 -3.11
N ASN A 92 21.29 -8.87 -3.56
CA ASN A 92 21.95 -8.76 -4.86
C ASN A 92 21.19 -9.50 -5.97
N GLY A 93 20.12 -10.22 -5.62
CA GLY A 93 19.29 -10.97 -6.57
C GLY A 93 19.62 -12.46 -6.69
N ASP A 94 20.56 -13.01 -5.89
CA ASP A 94 20.83 -14.44 -5.91
C ASP A 94 19.67 -15.22 -5.30
N PHE A 95 19.24 -16.30 -5.94
CA PHE A 95 18.13 -17.11 -5.47
C PHE A 95 18.52 -17.89 -4.20
N ILE A 96 17.66 -17.79 -3.17
CA ILE A 96 17.86 -18.52 -1.90
C ILE A 96 16.87 -19.67 -1.79
N ARG A 97 15.57 -19.38 -1.92
CA ARG A 97 14.52 -20.39 -1.69
C ARG A 97 13.17 -19.96 -2.27
N ARG A 98 12.32 -20.96 -2.50
CA ARG A 98 10.89 -20.79 -2.80
C ARG A 98 10.05 -21.42 -1.70
N ILE A 99 9.07 -20.68 -1.16
CA ILE A 99 8.03 -21.20 -0.28
C ILE A 99 6.84 -21.60 -1.14
N TYR A 100 6.52 -22.88 -1.15
CA TYR A 100 5.45 -23.44 -1.95
C TYR A 100 4.74 -24.56 -1.18
N HIS A 101 3.60 -24.26 -0.59
CA HIS A 101 2.80 -25.19 0.21
C HIS A 101 1.35 -25.23 -0.33
N VAL A 102 1.21 -25.38 -1.65
CA VAL A 102 -0.11 -25.37 -2.29
C VAL A 102 -0.77 -26.72 -2.13
N GLY A 103 -2.01 -26.73 -1.58
CA GLY A 103 -2.81 -27.93 -1.39
C GLY A 103 -4.05 -27.69 -0.54
N GLN A 104 -4.61 -28.77 0.01
CA GLN A 104 -5.81 -28.73 0.87
C GLN A 104 -5.57 -29.28 2.28
N GLY A 105 -4.35 -29.63 2.60
CA GLY A 105 -3.94 -30.11 3.92
C GLY A 105 -3.98 -29.02 4.99
N PRO A 106 -3.76 -29.40 6.27
CA PRO A 106 -3.80 -28.46 7.38
C PRO A 106 -2.69 -27.40 7.33
N GLU A 107 -1.57 -27.67 6.71
CA GLU A 107 -0.40 -26.82 6.57
C GLU A 107 -0.24 -26.29 5.13
N GLU A 108 -1.25 -26.47 4.29
CA GLU A 108 -1.24 -26.07 2.89
C GLU A 108 -2.24 -24.94 2.62
N TYR A 109 -1.90 -24.01 1.75
CA TYR A 109 -2.78 -22.95 1.29
C TYR A 109 -3.31 -23.25 -0.13
N ILE A 110 -4.53 -22.76 -0.40
CA ILE A 110 -5.14 -22.85 -1.73
C ILE A 110 -4.56 -21.74 -2.62
N ARG A 111 -4.55 -20.51 -2.10
CA ARG A 111 -4.04 -19.35 -2.81
C ARG A 111 -3.57 -18.26 -1.83
N ILE A 112 -2.40 -17.71 -2.09
CA ILE A 112 -1.92 -16.53 -1.36
C ILE A 112 -2.63 -15.30 -1.91
N ASN A 113 -3.39 -14.62 -1.05
CA ASN A 113 -4.09 -13.37 -1.39
C ASN A 113 -3.47 -12.15 -0.74
N GLY A 114 -2.68 -12.33 0.31
CA GLY A 114 -1.95 -11.28 0.99
C GLY A 114 -0.64 -11.80 1.55
N PHE A 115 0.34 -10.92 1.57
CA PHE A 115 1.66 -11.20 2.08
C PHE A 115 2.21 -9.97 2.81
N GLN A 116 2.68 -10.15 4.02
CA GLN A 116 3.30 -9.09 4.81
C GLN A 116 4.48 -9.64 5.60
N VAL A 117 5.33 -8.74 6.08
CA VAL A 117 6.51 -9.07 6.87
C VAL A 117 6.37 -8.51 8.28
N ASP A 118 6.57 -9.36 9.27
CA ASP A 118 6.75 -8.96 10.67
C ASP A 118 8.24 -8.68 10.92
N TYR A 119 8.64 -7.44 10.76
CA TYR A 119 10.03 -7.00 10.92
C TYR A 119 10.56 -7.20 12.35
N LYS A 120 9.67 -7.18 13.34
CA LYS A 120 10.06 -7.32 14.76
C LYS A 120 10.43 -8.76 15.12
N CYS A 121 9.72 -9.71 14.56
CA CYS A 121 9.92 -11.14 14.84
C CYS A 121 10.61 -11.88 13.68
N ASN A 122 10.98 -11.19 12.60
CA ASN A 122 11.57 -11.76 11.39
C ASN A 122 10.70 -12.91 10.83
N ARG A 123 9.42 -12.61 10.59
CA ARG A 123 8.44 -13.60 10.13
C ARG A 123 7.75 -13.14 8.87
N LEU A 124 7.29 -14.11 8.11
CA LEU A 124 6.47 -13.90 6.93
C LEU A 124 5.03 -14.28 7.27
N ILE A 125 4.10 -13.39 6.92
CA ILE A 125 2.68 -13.54 7.22
C ILE A 125 1.93 -13.65 5.90
N LEU A 126 1.43 -14.83 5.58
CA LEU A 126 0.66 -15.09 4.36
C LEU A 126 -0.81 -15.27 4.73
N THR A 127 -1.69 -14.71 3.92
CA THR A 127 -3.13 -14.91 4.06
C THR A 127 -3.68 -15.68 2.87
N ASP A 128 -4.50 -16.68 3.16
CA ASP A 128 -5.33 -17.40 2.19
C ASP A 128 -6.80 -17.10 2.52
N SER A 129 -7.40 -16.23 1.72
CA SER A 129 -8.79 -15.83 1.90
C SER A 129 -9.80 -16.94 1.56
N PHE A 130 -9.41 -17.93 0.75
CA PHE A 130 -10.27 -19.06 0.39
C PHE A 130 -10.38 -20.08 1.54
N SER A 131 -9.25 -20.46 2.10
CA SER A 131 -9.24 -21.36 3.27
C SER A 131 -9.47 -20.61 4.58
N LYS A 132 -9.48 -19.27 4.56
CA LYS A 132 -9.58 -18.39 5.74
C LYS A 132 -8.53 -18.72 6.78
N ARG A 133 -7.29 -18.73 6.37
CA ARG A 133 -6.15 -19.06 7.22
C ARG A 133 -5.02 -18.06 7.05
N ILE A 134 -4.27 -17.86 8.13
CA ILE A 134 -2.99 -17.17 8.15
C ILE A 134 -1.91 -18.23 8.29
N PHE A 135 -0.88 -18.14 7.47
CA PHE A 135 0.31 -18.96 7.55
C PHE A 135 1.48 -18.10 7.98
N ILE A 136 2.15 -18.48 9.05
CA ILE A 136 3.28 -17.77 9.62
C ILE A 136 4.52 -18.61 9.38
N PHE A 137 5.47 -18.07 8.63
CA PHE A 137 6.77 -18.68 8.37
C PHE A 137 7.87 -17.85 9.05
N ASP A 138 9.01 -18.48 9.30
CA ASP A 138 10.22 -17.75 9.65
C ASP A 138 10.83 -17.05 8.41
N GLU A 139 11.90 -16.29 8.61
CA GLU A 139 12.59 -15.57 7.53
C GLU A 139 13.27 -16.48 6.48
N TYR A 140 13.39 -17.77 6.78
CA TYR A 140 13.95 -18.79 5.87
C TYR A 140 12.87 -19.60 5.15
N GLY A 141 11.60 -19.39 5.49
CA GLY A 141 10.45 -20.04 4.87
C GLY A 141 10.06 -21.38 5.50
N GLU A 142 10.44 -21.63 6.75
CA GLU A 142 9.92 -22.77 7.53
C GLU A 142 8.60 -22.38 8.17
N LEU A 143 7.57 -23.24 8.04
CA LEU A 143 6.25 -22.99 8.61
C LEU A 143 6.30 -23.08 10.13
N LEU A 144 5.92 -22.01 10.81
CA LEU A 144 5.88 -21.92 12.26
C LEU A 144 4.49 -22.17 12.82
N LYS A 145 3.45 -21.65 12.15
CA LYS A 145 2.08 -21.72 12.68
C LYS A 145 1.05 -21.48 11.58
N VAL A 146 -0.10 -22.13 11.70
CA VAL A 146 -1.32 -21.82 10.94
C VAL A 146 -2.38 -21.31 11.91
N VAL A 147 -3.01 -20.16 11.57
CA VAL A 147 -4.05 -19.54 12.38
C VAL A 147 -5.35 -19.50 11.57
N PRO A 148 -6.44 -20.14 12.04
CA PRO A 148 -7.73 -20.08 11.35
C PRO A 148 -8.39 -18.72 11.55
N LEU A 149 -9.09 -18.24 10.52
CA LEU A 149 -9.91 -17.05 10.54
C LEU A 149 -11.38 -17.39 10.33
N LYS A 150 -12.27 -16.53 10.83
CA LYS A 150 -13.71 -16.63 10.58
C LYS A 150 -14.16 -15.85 9.34
N PHE A 151 -13.27 -15.07 8.73
CA PHE A 151 -13.52 -14.19 7.59
C PHE A 151 -12.34 -14.21 6.62
N SER A 152 -12.51 -13.63 5.45
CA SER A 152 -11.44 -13.48 4.48
C SER A 152 -10.61 -12.22 4.79
N ALA A 153 -9.30 -12.36 4.95
CA ALA A 153 -8.36 -11.26 5.16
C ALA A 153 -7.42 -11.14 3.96
N TYR A 154 -7.10 -9.91 3.57
CA TYR A 154 -6.20 -9.61 2.44
C TYR A 154 -4.95 -8.88 2.91
N ILE A 155 -5.09 -7.78 3.64
CA ILE A 155 -3.99 -7.00 4.18
C ILE A 155 -3.96 -7.21 5.69
N LEU A 156 -3.05 -8.02 6.17
CA LEU A 156 -2.99 -8.42 7.56
C LEU A 156 -1.55 -8.33 8.08
N MET A 157 -1.33 -7.50 9.09
CA MET A 157 -0.03 -7.28 9.71
C MET A 157 0.01 -7.88 11.10
N ALA A 158 1.10 -8.57 11.44
CA ALA A 158 1.34 -9.02 12.81
C ALA A 158 1.64 -7.82 13.71
N ARG A 159 0.99 -7.76 14.89
CA ARG A 159 1.14 -6.64 15.82
C ARG A 159 0.78 -7.01 17.26
N ASN A 160 1.64 -6.63 18.22
CA ASN A 160 1.36 -6.76 19.65
C ASN A 160 0.85 -8.14 20.10
N GLY A 161 1.39 -9.20 19.51
CA GLY A 161 0.99 -10.58 19.81
C GLY A 161 -0.31 -11.04 19.14
N GLY A 162 -0.88 -10.21 18.26
CA GLY A 162 -2.03 -10.52 17.42
C GLY A 162 -1.85 -9.97 16.02
N PHE A 163 -2.94 -9.48 15.41
CA PHE A 163 -2.91 -8.95 14.05
C PHE A 163 -3.77 -7.70 13.91
N LEU A 164 -3.36 -6.82 12.98
CA LEU A 164 -4.21 -5.78 12.41
C LEU A 164 -4.61 -6.22 11.01
N ASN A 165 -5.91 -6.28 10.76
CA ASN A 165 -6.46 -6.49 9.43
C ASN A 165 -7.01 -5.17 8.88
N PHE A 166 -6.56 -4.80 7.69
CA PHE A 166 -7.01 -3.59 7.00
C PHE A 166 -8.04 -3.99 5.96
N TYR A 167 -9.14 -3.27 5.94
CA TYR A 167 -10.22 -3.47 5.02
C TYR A 167 -10.54 -2.16 4.28
N THR A 168 -10.36 -2.17 2.98
CA THR A 168 -10.57 -1.00 2.11
C THR A 168 -11.63 -1.25 1.04
N GLY A 169 -12.17 -2.46 1.01
CA GLY A 169 -13.13 -2.92 0.02
C GLY A 169 -14.58 -2.57 0.32
N PRO A 170 -15.51 -2.97 -0.55
CA PRO A 170 -16.94 -2.78 -0.38
C PRO A 170 -17.48 -3.60 0.79
N LYS A 171 -18.59 -3.14 1.37
CA LYS A 171 -19.23 -3.76 2.54
C LYS A 171 -19.80 -5.16 2.26
N GLN A 172 -18.97 -6.11 1.85
CA GLN A 172 -19.34 -7.50 1.62
C GLN A 172 -18.25 -8.46 2.10
N MET A 173 -17.82 -8.30 3.35
CA MET A 173 -16.95 -9.30 3.94
C MET A 173 -17.76 -10.57 4.27
N TYR A 174 -17.32 -11.67 3.69
CA TYR A 174 -17.94 -12.98 3.98
C TYR A 174 -17.73 -13.34 5.46
N GLY A 175 -18.76 -13.11 6.27
CA GLY A 175 -18.84 -13.76 7.57
C GLY A 175 -19.05 -12.91 8.82
N LEU A 176 -18.80 -11.60 8.82
CA LEU A 176 -18.96 -10.78 10.03
C LEU A 176 -19.55 -9.41 9.67
N LYS A 177 -20.88 -9.28 9.74
CA LYS A 177 -21.65 -8.10 9.33
C LYS A 177 -21.19 -6.77 9.95
N ASP A 178 -20.60 -6.80 11.15
CA ASP A 178 -20.22 -5.56 11.84
C ASP A 178 -18.83 -5.08 11.46
N MET A 179 -17.95 -5.97 10.95
CA MET A 179 -16.58 -5.58 10.54
C MET A 179 -16.58 -4.75 9.26
N GLU A 180 -17.48 -5.01 8.33
CA GLU A 180 -17.53 -4.30 7.03
C GLU A 180 -17.77 -2.78 7.17
N ASN A 181 -18.23 -2.34 8.34
CA ASN A 181 -18.44 -0.92 8.63
C ASN A 181 -17.16 -0.18 9.04
N TYR A 182 -16.05 -0.89 9.20
CA TYR A 182 -14.79 -0.32 9.66
C TYR A 182 -13.62 -0.71 8.78
N ASN A 183 -12.60 0.13 8.74
CA ASN A 183 -11.40 -0.10 7.94
C ASN A 183 -10.31 -0.91 8.67
N ILE A 184 -10.29 -0.91 9.99
CA ILE A 184 -9.24 -1.55 10.79
C ILE A 184 -9.86 -2.48 11.80
N HIS A 185 -9.36 -3.73 11.84
CA HIS A 185 -9.78 -4.74 12.80
C HIS A 185 -8.58 -5.26 13.57
N VAL A 186 -8.72 -5.31 14.88
CA VAL A 186 -7.75 -5.95 15.77
C VAL A 186 -8.15 -7.39 15.99
N LEU A 187 -7.20 -8.31 15.83
CA LEU A 187 -7.34 -9.72 16.08
C LEU A 187 -6.35 -10.16 17.15
N ASP A 188 -6.72 -11.15 17.96
CA ASP A 188 -5.79 -11.80 18.89
C ASP A 188 -4.82 -12.76 18.14
N SER A 189 -3.91 -13.39 18.87
CA SER A 189 -2.94 -14.36 18.33
C SER A 189 -3.54 -15.66 17.80
N CYS A 190 -4.83 -15.87 18.04
CA CYS A 190 -5.62 -16.99 17.53
C CYS A 190 -6.51 -16.61 16.35
N GLY A 191 -6.43 -15.35 15.88
CA GLY A 191 -7.23 -14.85 14.78
C GLY A 191 -8.67 -14.47 15.17
N ASN A 192 -9.01 -14.40 16.45
CA ASN A 192 -10.32 -13.98 16.90
C ASN A 192 -10.42 -12.46 16.88
N PHE A 193 -11.56 -11.96 16.47
CA PHE A 193 -11.90 -10.55 16.47
C PHE A 193 -11.92 -9.96 17.90
N VAL A 194 -11.28 -8.81 18.07
CA VAL A 194 -11.20 -8.07 19.33
C VAL A 194 -11.90 -6.73 19.25
N ALA A 195 -11.60 -5.92 18.22
CA ALA A 195 -12.13 -4.57 18.07
C ALA A 195 -12.06 -4.08 16.63
N SER A 196 -12.83 -3.05 16.30
CA SER A 196 -12.80 -2.34 15.01
C SER A 196 -12.61 -0.85 15.20
N PHE A 197 -11.94 -0.20 14.24
CA PHE A 197 -11.65 1.22 14.23
C PHE A 197 -11.77 1.81 12.83
N LEU A 198 -12.01 3.12 12.75
CA LEU A 198 -12.19 3.93 11.55
C LEU A 198 -13.36 3.44 10.69
N GLU A 199 -14.43 4.24 10.68
CA GLU A 199 -15.60 3.96 9.86
C GLU A 199 -15.20 3.84 8.38
N ASN A 200 -15.61 2.74 7.75
CA ASN A 200 -15.37 2.51 6.34
C ASN A 200 -16.23 3.44 5.49
N GLN A 201 -15.58 4.34 4.79
CA GLN A 201 -16.22 5.34 3.94
C GLN A 201 -16.36 4.89 2.49
N THR A 202 -15.85 3.71 2.13
CA THR A 202 -15.97 3.18 0.77
C THR A 202 -17.43 2.93 0.40
N PRO A 203 -17.88 3.35 -0.79
CA PRO A 203 -19.23 3.05 -1.27
C PRO A 203 -19.50 1.54 -1.33
N HIS A 204 -20.74 1.14 -1.10
CA HIS A 204 -21.15 -0.26 -0.92
C HIS A 204 -20.89 -1.18 -2.10
N ARG A 205 -20.64 -0.66 -3.30
CA ARG A 205 -20.53 -1.44 -4.54
C ARG A 205 -19.26 -1.16 -5.33
N ILE A 206 -18.29 -0.51 -4.72
CA ILE A 206 -17.00 -0.25 -5.34
C ILE A 206 -16.07 -1.39 -4.99
N ASP A 207 -15.78 -2.21 -5.96
CA ASP A 207 -14.70 -3.17 -5.90
C ASP A 207 -13.43 -2.48 -6.42
N LEU A 208 -12.77 -1.78 -5.54
CA LEU A 208 -11.41 -1.30 -5.81
C LEU A 208 -10.50 -2.42 -5.38
N GLU A 209 -9.90 -3.10 -6.35
CA GLU A 209 -8.79 -4.00 -6.07
C GLU A 209 -7.82 -3.30 -5.13
N SER A 210 -7.53 -3.95 -4.02
CA SER A 210 -6.79 -3.39 -2.92
C SER A 210 -5.39 -3.04 -3.35
N THR A 211 -5.19 -1.81 -3.77
CA THR A 211 -3.85 -1.25 -3.77
C THR A 211 -3.44 -1.05 -2.31
N GLU A 212 -2.20 -1.36 -2.00
CA GLU A 212 -1.67 -1.18 -0.66
C GLU A 212 -1.78 0.29 -0.25
N ARG A 213 -2.70 0.57 0.67
CA ARG A 213 -2.95 1.93 1.18
C ARG A 213 -2.34 2.14 2.54
N ILE A 214 -1.43 1.27 2.88
CA ILE A 214 -0.68 1.29 4.12
C ILE A 214 0.80 1.38 3.80
N ASP A 215 1.51 2.13 4.61
CA ASP A 215 2.97 2.10 4.67
C ASP A 215 3.40 1.82 6.11
N TYR A 216 4.30 0.88 6.28
CA TYR A 216 4.83 0.49 7.58
C TYR A 216 6.28 0.90 7.71
N ASN A 217 6.56 1.73 8.70
CA ASN A 217 7.92 2.10 9.05
C ASN A 217 8.48 1.17 10.14
N PRO A 218 9.43 0.28 9.80
CA PRO A 218 9.98 -0.67 10.77
C PRO A 218 10.81 -0.02 11.87
N ASN A 219 11.31 1.21 11.69
CA ASN A 219 12.17 1.87 12.66
C ASN A 219 11.41 2.36 13.90
N ASN A 220 10.17 2.82 13.73
CA ASN A 220 9.32 3.33 14.82
C ASN A 220 8.06 2.48 15.05
N GLU A 221 7.87 1.42 14.27
CA GLU A 221 6.70 0.55 14.30
C GLU A 221 5.40 1.33 14.04
N GLU A 222 5.43 2.36 13.20
CA GLU A 222 4.25 3.14 12.83
C GLU A 222 3.71 2.71 11.47
N ILE A 223 2.39 2.84 11.31
CA ILE A 223 1.70 2.58 10.05
C ILE A 223 1.02 3.87 9.62
N LEU A 224 1.21 4.26 8.37
CA LEU A 224 0.36 5.24 7.71
C LEU A 224 -0.73 4.51 6.93
N PHE A 225 -1.95 4.96 7.11
CA PHE A 225 -3.13 4.41 6.44
C PHE A 225 -3.99 5.50 5.81
N HIS A 226 -4.26 5.37 4.51
CA HIS A 226 -5.15 6.28 3.78
C HIS A 226 -6.45 5.56 3.41
N PRO A 227 -7.58 5.86 4.08
CA PRO A 227 -8.89 5.33 3.71
C PRO A 227 -9.30 5.76 2.30
N THR A 228 -10.01 4.88 1.59
CA THR A 228 -10.60 5.21 0.28
C THR A 228 -11.56 6.39 0.40
N PHE A 229 -11.43 7.36 -0.52
CA PHE A 229 -12.24 8.59 -0.56
C PHE A 229 -12.17 9.44 0.72
N GLY A 230 -11.21 9.15 1.59
CA GLY A 230 -10.91 9.97 2.75
C GLY A 230 -9.98 11.13 2.39
N ASN A 231 -10.08 12.23 3.12
CA ASN A 231 -9.15 13.34 3.04
C ASN A 231 -8.14 13.35 4.20
N VAL A 232 -8.11 12.29 4.99
CA VAL A 232 -7.23 12.15 6.16
C VAL A 232 -6.39 10.89 6.01
N VAL A 233 -5.09 11.04 6.18
CA VAL A 233 -4.18 9.92 6.38
C VAL A 233 -3.98 9.75 7.88
N TYR A 234 -4.16 8.55 8.37
CA TYR A 234 -4.04 8.23 9.77
C TYR A 234 -2.70 7.57 10.06
N ARG A 235 -2.12 7.92 11.20
CA ARG A 235 -1.00 7.23 11.79
C ARG A 235 -1.51 6.27 12.87
N ILE A 236 -1.03 5.05 12.84
CA ILE A 236 -1.29 4.03 13.86
C ILE A 236 0.05 3.76 14.55
N ASP A 237 0.16 4.11 15.82
CA ASP A 237 1.38 3.94 16.57
C ASP A 237 1.58 2.48 17.03
N LYS A 238 2.72 2.19 17.63
CA LYS A 238 3.07 0.85 18.15
C LYS A 238 2.09 0.29 19.17
N ASN A 239 1.26 1.12 19.80
CA ASN A 239 0.24 0.73 20.78
C ASN A 239 -1.16 0.59 20.15
N ASN A 240 -1.26 0.67 18.81
CA ASN A 240 -2.51 0.70 18.04
C ASN A 240 -3.38 1.93 18.32
N GLN A 241 -2.78 3.03 18.77
CA GLN A 241 -3.48 4.32 18.87
C GLN A 241 -3.52 4.96 17.50
N ILE A 242 -4.67 5.51 17.12
CA ILE A 242 -4.93 6.05 15.79
C ILE A 242 -5.04 7.56 15.88
N TYR A 243 -4.23 8.25 15.09
CA TYR A 243 -4.18 9.72 15.05
C TYR A 243 -4.32 10.20 13.60
N PRO A 244 -5.06 11.29 13.34
CA PRO A 244 -4.98 11.99 12.06
C PRO A 244 -3.58 12.60 11.91
N GLU A 245 -2.82 12.16 10.92
CA GLU A 245 -1.45 12.61 10.68
C GLU A 245 -1.37 13.67 9.60
N TYR A 246 -2.04 13.44 8.46
CA TYR A 246 -2.11 14.39 7.37
C TYR A 246 -3.57 14.64 6.99
N VAL A 247 -3.86 15.88 6.63
CA VAL A 247 -5.17 16.25 6.09
C VAL A 247 -4.98 16.94 4.74
N PHE A 248 -5.61 16.39 3.71
CA PHE A 248 -5.61 17.00 2.38
C PHE A 248 -6.51 18.22 2.37
N ARG A 249 -5.98 19.30 1.81
CA ARG A 249 -6.70 20.56 1.61
C ARG A 249 -6.44 21.09 0.21
N ASN A 250 -7.39 21.90 -0.27
CA ASN A 250 -7.28 22.67 -1.49
C ASN A 250 -7.70 24.11 -1.19
N LYS A 251 -7.07 25.09 -1.83
CA LYS A 251 -7.44 26.52 -1.70
C LYS A 251 -8.90 26.79 -2.03
N SER A 252 -9.51 26.00 -2.92
CA SER A 252 -10.91 26.13 -3.35
C SER A 252 -11.90 25.24 -2.56
N SER A 253 -11.51 24.65 -1.43
CA SER A 253 -12.28 23.64 -0.68
C SER A 253 -12.92 22.57 -1.60
N PHE A 254 -12.61 21.30 -1.37
CA PHE A 254 -13.31 20.19 -2.02
C PHE A 254 -14.45 19.71 -1.13
N LYS A 255 -15.41 19.05 -1.75
CA LYS A 255 -16.50 18.36 -1.05
C LYS A 255 -16.09 16.92 -0.75
N LEU A 256 -16.59 16.39 0.36
CA LEU A 256 -16.50 14.97 0.69
C LEU A 256 -17.88 14.33 0.50
N LEU A 257 -17.89 13.09 0.03
CA LEU A 257 -19.14 12.33 -0.07
C LEU A 257 -19.78 12.17 1.30
N THR A 258 -21.05 12.54 1.41
CA THR A 258 -21.84 12.24 2.59
C THR A 258 -22.12 10.74 2.71
N PRO A 259 -22.47 10.21 3.90
CA PRO A 259 -22.88 8.83 4.06
C PRO A 259 -24.03 8.40 3.15
N LYS A 260 -24.93 9.33 2.80
CA LYS A 260 -26.03 9.09 1.88
C LYS A 260 -25.52 8.92 0.45
N GLU A 261 -24.73 9.86 -0.05
CA GLU A 261 -24.15 9.81 -1.39
C GLU A 261 -23.30 8.54 -1.59
N ARG A 262 -22.50 8.15 -0.58
CA ARG A 262 -21.75 6.89 -0.62
C ARG A 262 -22.63 5.64 -0.77
N ARG A 263 -23.83 5.63 -0.19
CA ARG A 263 -24.78 4.52 -0.35
C ARG A 263 -25.47 4.53 -1.71
N GLU A 264 -25.65 5.70 -2.28
CA GLU A 264 -26.33 5.93 -3.56
C GLU A 264 -25.42 5.71 -4.76
N MET A 265 -24.10 5.84 -4.61
CA MET A 265 -23.13 5.49 -5.66
C MET A 265 -23.22 3.99 -5.97
N THR A 266 -23.71 3.67 -7.17
CA THR A 266 -24.16 2.30 -7.46
C THR A 266 -23.18 1.46 -8.26
N HIS A 267 -22.28 2.04 -9.06
CA HIS A 267 -21.32 1.29 -9.85
C HIS A 267 -20.12 2.13 -10.25
N ILE A 268 -18.91 1.65 -9.96
CA ILE A 268 -17.69 2.19 -10.55
C ILE A 268 -17.20 1.33 -11.71
N TYR A 269 -17.47 0.04 -11.74
CA TYR A 269 -17.19 -0.77 -12.93
C TYR A 269 -18.19 -0.44 -14.06
N GLY A 270 -17.68 0.26 -15.07
CA GLY A 270 -18.42 0.57 -16.31
C GLY A 270 -19.10 1.95 -16.37
N GLN A 271 -19.13 2.72 -15.30
CA GLN A 271 -19.67 4.10 -15.32
C GLN A 271 -18.57 5.11 -14.96
N LYS A 272 -17.64 5.27 -15.88
CA LYS A 272 -16.62 6.35 -15.87
C LYS A 272 -17.26 7.72 -15.56
N ASN A 273 -18.49 7.93 -16.01
CA ASN A 273 -19.20 9.18 -15.93
C ASN A 273 -19.57 9.64 -14.51
N GLU A 274 -19.90 8.73 -13.58
CA GLU A 274 -20.35 9.15 -12.23
C GLU A 274 -19.20 9.73 -11.38
N ILE A 275 -18.00 9.15 -11.46
CA ILE A 275 -16.82 9.72 -10.78
C ILE A 275 -16.40 11.03 -11.43
N GLU A 276 -16.33 11.08 -12.76
CA GLU A 276 -16.00 12.30 -13.50
C GLU A 276 -16.98 13.42 -13.20
N GLU A 277 -18.28 13.10 -13.13
CA GLU A 277 -19.33 14.05 -12.78
C GLU A 277 -19.12 14.59 -11.35
N LYS A 278 -18.91 13.71 -10.36
CA LYS A 278 -18.66 14.11 -9.00
C LYS A 278 -17.36 14.89 -8.84
N GLU A 279 -16.29 14.52 -9.52
CA GLU A 279 -15.05 15.31 -9.53
C GLU A 279 -15.28 16.68 -10.14
N SER A 280 -16.06 16.80 -11.22
CA SER A 280 -16.43 18.08 -11.84
C SER A 280 -17.28 18.97 -10.91
N GLU A 281 -18.07 18.37 -10.03
CA GLU A 281 -18.81 19.03 -8.97
C GLU A 281 -17.93 19.46 -7.78
N GLY A 282 -16.65 19.12 -7.80
CA GLY A 282 -15.65 19.47 -6.78
C GLY A 282 -15.53 18.47 -5.62
N TYR A 283 -15.94 17.22 -5.80
CA TYR A 283 -15.72 16.18 -4.82
C TYR A 283 -14.28 15.65 -4.90
N LEU A 284 -13.68 15.35 -3.73
CA LEU A 284 -12.45 14.59 -3.63
C LEU A 284 -12.80 13.10 -3.64
N LEU A 285 -12.58 12.46 -4.78
CA LEU A 285 -12.77 11.02 -4.97
C LEU A 285 -11.42 10.38 -5.29
N SER A 286 -10.53 10.38 -4.32
CA SER A 286 -9.21 9.78 -4.51
C SER A 286 -9.08 8.49 -3.75
N TRP A 287 -8.36 7.59 -4.35
CA TRP A 287 -7.76 6.43 -3.70
C TRP A 287 -6.30 6.39 -4.11
N GLY A 288 -5.45 5.90 -3.24
CA GLY A 288 -4.03 5.85 -3.54
C GLY A 288 -3.22 5.42 -2.34
N CYS A 289 -1.94 5.26 -2.59
CA CYS A 289 -0.98 4.83 -1.58
C CYS A 289 -0.37 6.02 -0.86
N VAL A 290 0.13 5.78 0.32
CA VAL A 290 1.00 6.67 1.06
C VAL A 290 2.34 5.99 1.22
N TYR A 291 3.43 6.74 1.09
CA TYR A 291 4.80 6.27 1.28
C TYR A 291 5.54 7.23 2.19
N ASP A 292 6.00 6.72 3.33
CA ASP A 292 6.70 7.49 4.36
C ASP A 292 8.21 7.35 4.19
N LEU A 293 8.83 8.30 3.48
CA LEU A 293 10.27 8.34 3.27
C LEU A 293 10.93 9.17 4.39
N ASP A 294 12.25 9.17 4.49
CA ASP A 294 12.96 9.87 5.56
C ASP A 294 12.68 11.38 5.54
N ASP A 295 12.81 12.03 4.38
CA ASP A 295 12.75 13.48 4.25
C ASP A 295 11.36 14.00 3.84
N TYR A 296 10.57 13.18 3.19
CA TYR A 296 9.25 13.57 2.69
C TYR A 296 8.25 12.43 2.72
N CYS A 297 6.99 12.76 2.53
CA CYS A 297 5.92 11.79 2.34
C CYS A 297 5.40 11.92 0.91
N LEU A 298 5.22 10.80 0.22
CA LEU A 298 4.59 10.75 -1.09
C LEU A 298 3.17 10.21 -0.94
N PHE A 299 2.20 10.95 -1.46
CA PHE A 299 0.83 10.49 -1.61
C PHE A 299 0.54 10.32 -3.09
N THR A 300 0.19 9.12 -3.50
CA THR A 300 -0.35 8.90 -4.84
C THR A 300 -1.85 9.08 -4.78
N MET A 301 -2.39 9.93 -5.63
CA MET A 301 -3.83 10.10 -5.79
C MET A 301 -4.20 9.61 -7.17
N THR A 302 -4.96 8.54 -7.22
CA THR A 302 -5.46 7.97 -8.45
C THR A 302 -6.93 8.37 -8.56
N GLY A 303 -7.24 9.28 -9.46
CA GLY A 303 -8.58 9.53 -9.98
C GLY A 303 -8.66 8.95 -11.37
N TRP A 304 -9.86 8.75 -11.92
CA TRP A 304 -10.02 8.18 -13.26
C TRP A 304 -9.37 9.02 -14.35
N ASN A 305 -9.29 10.34 -14.15
CA ASN A 305 -8.84 11.26 -15.19
C ASN A 305 -7.45 11.85 -14.98
N HIS A 306 -6.92 11.91 -13.76
CA HIS A 306 -5.65 12.62 -13.52
C HIS A 306 -4.89 12.03 -12.32
N PRO A 307 -4.07 10.98 -12.51
CA PRO A 307 -3.20 10.50 -11.45
C PRO A 307 -2.22 11.60 -11.05
N LYS A 308 -2.12 11.85 -9.74
CA LYS A 308 -1.27 12.87 -9.15
C LYS A 308 -0.35 12.27 -8.13
N HIS A 309 0.88 12.74 -8.10
CA HIS A 309 1.80 12.53 -7.01
C HIS A 309 1.93 13.82 -6.20
N ILE A 310 1.70 13.72 -4.90
CA ILE A 310 1.81 14.84 -3.98
C ILE A 310 2.96 14.56 -3.03
N TYR A 311 3.95 15.43 -3.06
CA TYR A 311 5.12 15.35 -2.21
C TYR A 311 4.97 16.35 -1.06
N TYR A 312 5.13 15.89 0.16
CA TYR A 312 5.09 16.70 1.36
C TYR A 312 6.46 16.66 2.04
N ASN A 313 7.16 17.80 2.07
CA ASN A 313 8.45 17.93 2.75
C ASN A 313 8.22 18.00 4.27
N LYS A 314 8.78 17.05 5.00
CA LYS A 314 8.57 16.92 6.44
C LYS A 314 9.23 18.06 7.25
N SER A 315 10.33 18.64 6.75
CA SER A 315 11.07 19.70 7.43
C SER A 315 10.45 21.08 7.23
N THR A 316 9.95 21.37 6.03
CA THR A 316 9.39 22.70 5.68
C THR A 316 7.87 22.76 5.80
N GLY A 317 7.18 21.62 5.78
CA GLY A 317 5.72 21.55 5.72
C GLY A 317 5.13 21.95 4.35
N ILE A 318 5.96 22.10 3.32
CA ILE A 318 5.53 22.47 1.98
C ILE A 318 5.12 21.19 1.23
N SER A 319 4.01 21.26 0.52
CA SER A 319 3.58 20.24 -0.43
C SER A 319 3.61 20.75 -1.87
N VAL A 320 3.97 19.89 -2.80
CA VAL A 320 3.92 20.14 -4.24
C VAL A 320 3.20 18.99 -4.95
N THR A 321 2.52 19.31 -6.04
CA THR A 321 1.73 18.36 -6.81
C THR A 321 2.30 18.20 -8.20
N ILE A 322 2.54 16.97 -8.61
CA ILE A 322 2.96 16.61 -9.97
C ILE A 322 1.79 15.90 -10.65
N ASP A 323 1.35 16.49 -11.78
CA ASP A 323 0.38 15.86 -12.67
C ASP A 323 1.14 14.86 -13.56
N MET A 324 0.85 13.58 -13.37
CA MET A 324 1.58 12.50 -14.02
C MET A 324 1.38 12.46 -15.54
N GLU A 325 0.25 12.93 -16.04
CA GLU A 325 -0.02 12.99 -17.48
C GLU A 325 0.71 14.15 -18.17
N LYS A 326 1.03 15.19 -17.41
CA LYS A 326 1.74 16.38 -17.89
C LYS A 326 3.23 16.37 -17.64
N MET A 327 3.75 15.28 -17.09
CA MET A 327 5.17 15.16 -16.82
C MET A 327 5.97 15.25 -18.11
N LYS A 328 7.01 16.07 -18.09
CA LYS A 328 7.94 16.27 -19.21
C LYS A 328 9.21 15.45 -18.98
N GLY A 329 9.92 15.19 -20.06
CA GLY A 329 11.21 14.53 -20.02
C GLY A 329 11.24 13.21 -20.78
N ASP A 330 12.13 12.35 -20.42
CA ASP A 330 12.29 11.04 -21.07
C ASP A 330 11.05 10.17 -20.86
N VAL A 331 10.43 9.74 -21.96
CA VAL A 331 9.20 8.94 -21.94
C VAL A 331 9.36 7.64 -21.18
N SER A 332 10.56 7.06 -21.23
CA SER A 332 10.85 5.79 -20.57
C SER A 332 10.98 5.96 -19.06
N LEU A 333 11.63 7.03 -18.62
CA LEU A 333 11.67 7.40 -17.21
C LEU A 333 10.28 7.77 -16.68
N CYS A 334 9.45 8.44 -17.49
CA CYS A 334 8.05 8.70 -17.12
C CYS A 334 7.25 7.40 -16.96
N LYS A 335 7.45 6.39 -17.83
CA LYS A 335 6.83 5.08 -17.68
C LYS A 335 7.29 4.35 -16.43
N LEU A 336 8.59 4.40 -16.14
CA LEU A 336 9.16 3.83 -14.91
C LEU A 336 8.56 4.48 -13.67
N PHE A 337 8.48 5.80 -13.68
CA PHE A 337 7.95 6.58 -12.56
C PHE A 337 6.45 6.36 -12.32
N ASN A 338 5.70 6.05 -13.39
CA ASN A 338 4.28 5.69 -13.32
C ASN A 338 4.04 4.23 -12.95
N ALA A 339 5.10 3.41 -12.93
CA ALA A 339 4.98 2.02 -12.49
C ALA A 339 4.65 1.94 -10.99
N PRO A 340 3.93 0.90 -10.54
CA PRO A 340 3.64 0.72 -9.12
C PRO A 340 4.91 0.70 -8.27
N ILE A 341 4.89 1.41 -7.16
CA ILE A 341 5.93 1.35 -6.13
C ILE A 341 5.61 0.15 -5.25
N TYR A 342 6.50 -0.81 -5.20
CA TYR A 342 6.31 -2.04 -4.42
C TYR A 342 6.84 -1.92 -3.00
N GLN A 343 7.91 -1.15 -2.80
CA GLN A 343 8.54 -0.97 -1.49
C GLN A 343 9.27 0.35 -1.43
N THR A 344 9.41 0.91 -0.23
CA THR A 344 10.29 2.03 0.09
C THR A 344 11.31 1.66 1.16
N GLU A 345 12.48 2.30 1.15
CA GLU A 345 13.51 2.14 2.16
C GLU A 345 14.37 3.42 2.24
N GLY A 346 14.32 4.13 3.35
CA GLY A 346 14.90 5.46 3.44
C GLY A 346 14.25 6.42 2.45
N ASN A 347 15.03 7.02 1.56
CA ASN A 347 14.53 7.85 0.45
C ASN A 347 14.55 7.11 -0.90
N CYS A 348 14.60 5.77 -0.89
CA CYS A 348 14.61 4.96 -2.10
C CYS A 348 13.25 4.33 -2.36
N PHE A 349 12.90 4.25 -3.64
CA PHE A 349 11.76 3.50 -4.17
C PHE A 349 12.22 2.24 -4.87
N TYR A 350 11.39 1.21 -4.82
CA TYR A 350 11.61 -0.06 -5.53
C TYR A 350 10.41 -0.33 -6.42
N ASN A 351 10.67 -0.36 -7.73
CA ASN A 351 9.70 -0.71 -8.75
C ASN A 351 10.12 -2.01 -9.42
N ILE A 352 9.14 -2.74 -9.96
CA ILE A 352 9.38 -3.96 -10.72
C ILE A 352 9.02 -3.69 -12.17
N ILE A 353 9.95 -3.95 -13.06
CA ILE A 353 9.74 -3.79 -14.50
C ILE A 353 9.53 -5.17 -15.11
N PRO A 354 8.35 -5.43 -15.67
CA PRO A 354 8.10 -6.64 -16.43
C PRO A 354 8.96 -6.69 -17.70
N LEU A 355 9.34 -7.87 -18.13
CA LEU A 355 10.26 -8.07 -19.25
C LEU A 355 9.81 -7.40 -20.56
N TYR A 356 8.50 -7.39 -20.83
CA TYR A 356 7.98 -6.76 -22.05
C TYR A 356 8.21 -5.24 -22.10
N LEU A 357 8.42 -4.60 -20.93
CA LEU A 357 8.80 -3.18 -20.87
C LEU A 357 10.31 -2.96 -20.91
N VAL A 358 11.12 -3.98 -20.61
CA VAL A 358 12.58 -3.88 -20.60
C VAL A 358 13.10 -3.52 -21.97
N ASP A 359 12.61 -4.20 -23.03
CA ASP A 359 12.98 -3.92 -24.41
C ASP A 359 12.66 -2.49 -24.82
N GLU A 360 11.42 -2.08 -24.58
CA GLU A 360 10.96 -0.74 -24.94
C GLU A 360 11.75 0.35 -24.20
N LEU A 361 12.13 0.08 -22.95
CA LEU A 361 12.92 0.98 -22.13
C LEU A 361 14.39 1.01 -22.58
N ALA A 362 14.99 -0.15 -22.86
CA ALA A 362 16.40 -0.25 -23.22
C ALA A 362 16.75 0.57 -24.47
N ASP A 363 15.89 0.56 -25.48
CA ASP A 363 16.10 1.30 -26.72
C ASP A 363 15.96 2.82 -26.56
N LYS A 364 15.17 3.27 -25.60
CA LYS A 364 14.80 4.68 -25.42
C LYS A 364 15.60 5.39 -24.32
N LEU A 365 16.28 4.64 -23.45
CA LEU A 365 17.07 5.23 -22.39
C LEU A 365 18.35 5.87 -22.94
N PRO A 366 18.81 6.99 -22.36
CA PRO A 366 20.12 7.54 -22.66
C PRO A 366 21.23 6.54 -22.29
N GLU A 367 22.37 6.67 -22.95
CA GLU A 367 23.51 5.82 -22.65
C GLU A 367 23.90 5.94 -21.16
N GLY A 368 24.03 4.79 -20.49
CA GLY A 368 24.34 4.75 -19.06
C GLY A 368 24.17 3.35 -18.47
N LYS A 369 24.44 3.25 -17.17
CA LYS A 369 24.42 1.97 -16.43
C LYS A 369 23.09 1.23 -16.58
N LEU A 370 21.97 1.95 -16.49
CA LEU A 370 20.64 1.36 -16.59
C LEU A 370 20.40 0.75 -17.97
N LYS A 371 20.69 1.49 -19.05
CA LYS A 371 20.56 0.98 -20.42
C LYS A 371 21.42 -0.26 -20.64
N THR A 372 22.70 -0.19 -20.27
CA THR A 372 23.62 -1.33 -20.39
C THR A 372 23.12 -2.54 -19.59
N PHE A 373 22.60 -2.32 -18.40
CA PHE A 373 22.07 -3.40 -17.59
C PHE A 373 20.81 -4.03 -18.24
N LEU A 374 19.87 -3.21 -18.72
CA LEU A 374 18.67 -3.70 -19.40
C LEU A 374 19.00 -4.50 -20.63
N GLN A 375 19.93 -4.01 -21.45
CA GLN A 375 20.38 -4.74 -22.67
C GLN A 375 21.04 -6.07 -22.37
N ASN A 376 21.81 -6.15 -21.28
CA ASN A 376 22.51 -7.38 -20.89
C ASN A 376 21.62 -8.42 -20.21
N ASN A 377 20.50 -8.00 -19.61
CA ASN A 377 19.59 -8.87 -18.87
C ASN A 377 18.29 -9.16 -19.62
N ASN A 378 18.18 -8.71 -20.86
CA ASN A 378 17.02 -8.96 -21.70
C ASN A 378 17.14 -10.29 -22.44
N THR A 379 16.80 -11.38 -21.78
CA THR A 379 16.70 -12.70 -22.41
C THR A 379 15.27 -13.22 -22.26
N PRO A 380 14.76 -14.00 -23.23
CA PRO A 380 13.37 -14.50 -23.21
C PRO A 380 12.98 -15.28 -21.95
N ASN A 381 13.96 -15.75 -21.18
CA ASN A 381 13.75 -16.51 -19.94
C ASN A 381 14.30 -15.77 -18.70
N SER A 382 14.36 -14.44 -18.73
CA SER A 382 14.78 -13.65 -17.58
C SER A 382 13.64 -13.43 -16.59
N ASN A 383 13.98 -13.20 -15.32
CA ASN A 383 13.04 -12.70 -14.34
C ASN A 383 12.78 -11.20 -14.54
N PRO A 384 11.63 -10.68 -14.08
CA PRO A 384 11.42 -9.25 -14.01
C PRO A 384 12.54 -8.53 -13.27
N LEU A 385 12.80 -7.28 -13.66
CA LEU A 385 13.88 -6.48 -13.12
C LEU A 385 13.37 -5.61 -11.98
N ILE A 386 14.10 -5.60 -10.86
CA ILE A 386 13.85 -4.62 -9.78
C ILE A 386 14.70 -3.39 -10.04
N ILE A 387 14.06 -2.24 -10.07
CA ILE A 387 14.74 -0.94 -10.12
C ILE A 387 14.61 -0.27 -8.76
N LYS A 388 15.74 0.13 -8.22
CA LYS A 388 15.88 0.97 -7.05
C LYS A 388 16.26 2.37 -7.50
N TYR A 389 15.54 3.40 -7.08
CA TYR A 389 15.87 4.76 -7.42
C TYR A 389 15.60 5.72 -6.26
N LYS A 390 16.33 6.83 -6.26
CA LYS A 390 16.10 7.98 -5.38
C LYS A 390 15.48 9.11 -6.15
N MET A 391 14.65 9.84 -5.48
CA MET A 391 14.11 11.08 -6.01
C MET A 391 14.56 12.25 -5.16
N LYS A 392 14.90 13.35 -5.84
CA LYS A 392 15.06 14.65 -5.21
C LYS A 392 13.66 15.20 -4.92
N PHE A 393 13.48 15.78 -3.73
CA PHE A 393 12.26 16.53 -3.47
C PHE A 393 12.18 17.70 -4.46
N PRO A 394 11.06 17.89 -5.15
CA PRO A 394 10.88 19.01 -6.06
C PRO A 394 10.80 20.31 -5.25
N GLU A 395 11.73 21.22 -5.50
CA GLU A 395 11.79 22.57 -4.90
C GLU A 395 10.96 23.56 -5.68
#